data_e98c23d80480a729271c04ee1b8a68a9
#
_entry.id   e98c23d80480a729271c04ee1b8a68a9
#
_cell.length_a   1.000
_cell.length_b   1.000
_cell.length_c   1.000
_cell.angle_alpha   90.00
_cell.angle_beta   90.00
_cell.angle_gamma   90.00
#
_symmetry.space_group_name_H-M   'P 1'
#
loop_
_entity.id
_entity.type
_entity.pdbx_description
1 polymer ?
#
loop_
_entity_poly.entity_id
_entity_poly.type
_entity_poly.pdbx_seq_one_letter_code
_entity_poly.pdbx_strand_id
1 'polypeptide(L)'
;MIDKNLLKKICSGFEVELDAQALERFELFGELLVEKNKVLNLTAITDPEGIVIKHFADSLTALRMIDPKAGDRVIDVGTGGGFPGIPLLIARPEIELTMLDSTQKKLAFVTESVDALGLRANIVHARAEEAGRGTMRETYDFAVSRAVAAMNVLCEYCLPFVRVGGTFCAMKGSKGTEELGNAEKAISILGGETEKKETLLLPDGGERTLINIKKISHTATKYPRPSAQISKKPLA
;
A
#
# COMPACT_ATOMS: atom_id res chain seq x y z
N MET A 1 -16.78 10.63 14.14
CA MET A 1 -15.44 11.01 14.67
C MET A 1 -14.71 9.74 15.06
N ILE A 2 -13.43 9.63 14.70
CA ILE A 2 -12.56 8.52 15.12
C ILE A 2 -11.98 8.80 16.52
N ASP A 3 -11.50 7.77 17.20
CA ASP A 3 -10.75 7.94 18.45
C ASP A 3 -9.25 8.20 18.13
N LYS A 4 -8.86 9.49 18.16
CA LYS A 4 -7.47 9.93 17.91
C LYS A 4 -6.49 9.41 18.97
N ASN A 5 -6.93 9.26 20.23
CA ASN A 5 -6.08 8.74 21.30
C ASN A 5 -5.79 7.26 21.10
N LEU A 6 -6.80 6.49 20.69
CA LEU A 6 -6.64 5.08 20.33
C LEU A 6 -5.64 4.94 19.15
N LEU A 7 -5.83 5.73 18.09
CA LEU A 7 -4.90 5.71 16.94
C LEU A 7 -3.47 6.01 17.36
N LYS A 8 -3.26 7.10 18.10
CA LYS A 8 -1.94 7.50 18.59
C LYS A 8 -1.30 6.40 19.42
N LYS A 9 -2.05 5.81 20.38
CA LYS A 9 -1.56 4.72 21.24
C LYS A 9 -1.13 3.50 20.43
N ILE A 10 -1.92 3.08 19.44
CA ILE A 10 -1.60 1.92 18.59
C ILE A 10 -0.35 2.21 17.78
N CYS A 11 -0.27 3.38 17.14
CA CYS A 11 0.86 3.76 16.29
C CYS A 11 2.18 3.89 17.09
N SER A 12 2.15 4.46 18.30
CA SER A 12 3.32 4.48 19.17
C SER A 12 3.79 3.05 19.53
N GLY A 13 2.89 2.10 19.68
CA GLY A 13 3.23 0.67 19.85
C GLY A 13 3.93 0.04 18.62
N PHE A 14 3.82 0.68 17.46
CA PHE A 14 4.49 0.32 16.22
C PHE A 14 5.72 1.20 15.93
N GLU A 15 6.12 2.04 16.88
CA GLU A 15 7.22 3.03 16.73
C GLU A 15 6.92 4.10 15.65
N VAL A 16 5.63 4.37 15.40
CA VAL A 16 5.16 5.41 14.48
C VAL A 16 4.57 6.56 15.29
N GLU A 17 5.28 7.68 15.31
CA GLU A 17 4.82 8.88 15.99
C GLU A 17 3.91 9.71 15.07
N LEU A 18 2.77 10.14 15.62
CA LEU A 18 1.81 11.01 14.97
C LEU A 18 1.69 12.32 15.75
N ASP A 19 1.96 13.44 15.07
CA ASP A 19 1.76 14.77 15.64
C ASP A 19 0.28 15.18 15.66
N ALA A 20 -0.01 16.34 16.22
CA ALA A 20 -1.39 16.85 16.31
C ALA A 20 -2.00 17.08 14.92
N GLN A 21 -1.22 17.55 13.95
CA GLN A 21 -1.70 17.81 12.59
C GLN A 21 -2.05 16.49 11.86
N ALA A 22 -1.24 15.46 12.02
CA ALA A 22 -1.53 14.14 11.49
C ALA A 22 -2.84 13.56 12.07
N LEU A 23 -3.04 13.70 13.38
CA LEU A 23 -4.28 13.25 14.04
C LEU A 23 -5.53 13.98 13.54
N GLU A 24 -5.47 15.29 13.31
CA GLU A 24 -6.56 16.05 12.70
C GLU A 24 -6.84 15.59 11.26
N ARG A 25 -5.79 15.33 10.47
CA ARG A 25 -5.94 14.79 9.12
C ARG A 25 -6.57 13.40 9.11
N PHE A 26 -6.21 12.52 10.05
CA PHE A 26 -6.85 11.21 10.18
C PHE A 26 -8.32 11.31 10.53
N GLU A 27 -8.70 12.24 11.42
CA GLU A 27 -10.10 12.48 11.76
C GLU A 27 -10.89 12.91 10.52
N LEU A 28 -10.41 13.92 9.80
CA LEU A 28 -11.03 14.40 8.56
C LEU A 28 -11.12 13.28 7.51
N PHE A 29 -10.04 12.50 7.32
CA PHE A 29 -10.07 11.39 6.37
C PHE A 29 -11.10 10.32 6.75
N GLY A 30 -11.26 10.02 8.04
CA GLY A 30 -12.28 9.10 8.53
C GLY A 30 -13.70 9.60 8.23
N GLU A 31 -13.97 10.88 8.41
CA GLU A 31 -15.27 11.50 8.09
C GLU A 31 -15.57 11.43 6.58
N LEU A 32 -14.60 11.81 5.73
CA LEU A 32 -14.72 11.73 4.28
C LEU A 32 -14.96 10.28 3.81
N LEU A 33 -14.26 9.31 4.40
CA LEU A 33 -14.41 7.89 4.08
C LEU A 33 -15.84 7.40 4.40
N VAL A 34 -16.34 7.69 5.60
CA VAL A 34 -17.69 7.26 6.02
C VAL A 34 -18.76 7.90 5.14
N GLU A 35 -18.64 9.21 4.85
CA GLU A 35 -19.60 9.91 4.01
C GLU A 35 -19.61 9.35 2.58
N LYS A 36 -18.45 9.22 1.95
CA LYS A 36 -18.36 8.73 0.58
C LYS A 36 -18.72 7.26 0.45
N ASN A 37 -18.49 6.47 1.51
CA ASN A 37 -18.81 5.04 1.51
C ASN A 37 -20.31 4.76 1.36
N LYS A 38 -21.18 5.69 1.77
CA LYS A 38 -22.64 5.59 1.56
C LYS A 38 -23.03 5.46 0.08
N VAL A 39 -22.15 5.91 -0.83
CA VAL A 39 -22.42 5.96 -2.27
C VAL A 39 -21.52 5.01 -3.07
N LEU A 40 -20.24 4.85 -2.67
CA LEU A 40 -19.22 4.18 -3.50
C LEU A 40 -18.86 2.76 -3.03
N ASN A 41 -19.32 2.31 -1.86
CA ASN A 41 -18.93 1.01 -1.28
C ASN A 41 -17.39 0.82 -1.25
N LEU A 42 -16.67 1.80 -0.72
CA LEU A 42 -15.21 1.82 -0.65
C LEU A 42 -14.68 0.75 0.32
N THR A 43 -15.41 0.51 1.40
CA THR A 43 -15.07 -0.43 2.46
C THR A 43 -16.32 -1.03 3.11
N ALA A 44 -16.19 -2.26 3.63
CA ALA A 44 -17.20 -2.87 4.50
C ALA A 44 -17.09 -2.41 5.97
N ILE A 45 -15.99 -1.73 6.34
CA ILE A 45 -15.69 -1.27 7.70
C ILE A 45 -16.13 0.18 7.81
N THR A 46 -17.18 0.43 8.60
CA THR A 46 -17.79 1.76 8.75
C THR A 46 -17.85 2.26 10.18
N ASP A 47 -17.56 1.38 11.13
CA ASP A 47 -17.49 1.77 12.54
C ASP A 47 -16.18 2.50 12.85
N PRO A 48 -16.22 3.50 13.76
CA PRO A 48 -15.05 4.35 14.04
C PRO A 48 -13.81 3.59 14.53
N GLU A 49 -14.00 2.58 15.38
CA GLU A 49 -12.91 1.77 15.93
C GLU A 49 -12.29 0.88 14.84
N GLY A 50 -13.13 0.24 14.03
CA GLY A 50 -12.66 -0.55 12.87
C GLY A 50 -11.88 0.29 11.88
N ILE A 51 -12.27 1.53 11.60
CA ILE A 51 -11.52 2.46 10.73
C ILE A 51 -10.15 2.75 11.32
N VAL A 52 -10.07 3.04 12.62
CA VAL A 52 -8.81 3.28 13.32
C VAL A 52 -7.89 2.06 13.23
N ILE A 53 -8.38 0.87 13.57
CA ILE A 53 -7.55 -0.34 13.68
C ILE A 53 -7.24 -0.94 12.31
N LYS A 54 -8.28 -1.21 11.50
CA LYS A 54 -8.18 -2.02 10.27
C LYS A 54 -7.83 -1.21 9.02
N HIS A 55 -7.98 0.12 9.09
CA HIS A 55 -7.58 0.96 7.98
C HIS A 55 -6.36 1.80 8.33
N PHE A 56 -6.42 2.65 9.35
CA PHE A 56 -5.36 3.61 9.62
C PHE A 56 -4.12 2.95 10.23
N ALA A 57 -4.27 2.33 11.40
CA ALA A 57 -3.16 1.68 12.08
C ALA A 57 -2.57 0.53 11.24
N ASP A 58 -3.44 -0.30 10.63
CA ASP A 58 -3.02 -1.35 9.71
C ASP A 58 -2.15 -0.81 8.58
N SER A 59 -2.58 0.28 7.91
CA SER A 59 -1.79 0.92 6.85
C SER A 59 -0.43 1.41 7.32
N LEU A 60 -0.37 1.98 8.52
CA LEU A 60 0.86 2.51 9.11
C LEU A 60 1.84 1.43 9.57
N THR A 61 1.41 0.16 9.69
CA THR A 61 2.34 -0.95 9.95
C THR A 61 3.39 -1.09 8.85
N ALA A 62 3.13 -0.62 7.62
CA ALA A 62 4.14 -0.60 6.56
C ALA A 62 5.41 0.17 6.97
N LEU A 63 5.30 1.21 7.81
CA LEU A 63 6.44 1.99 8.31
C LEU A 63 7.37 1.22 9.25
N ARG A 64 6.98 0.02 9.72
CA ARG A 64 7.88 -0.91 10.42
C ARG A 64 8.86 -1.61 9.47
N MET A 65 8.49 -1.64 8.20
CA MET A 65 9.19 -2.38 7.15
C MET A 65 9.96 -1.47 6.21
N ILE A 66 9.45 -0.27 5.97
CA ILE A 66 10.07 0.76 5.13
C ILE A 66 10.19 2.05 5.92
N ASP A 67 11.24 2.81 5.65
CA ASP A 67 11.49 4.11 6.29
C ASP A 67 11.74 5.17 5.20
N PRO A 68 10.68 5.56 4.46
CA PRO A 68 10.82 6.53 3.38
C PRO A 68 11.19 7.90 3.95
N LYS A 69 12.15 8.55 3.30
CA LYS A 69 12.67 9.88 3.63
C LYS A 69 12.04 10.95 2.75
N ALA A 70 12.25 12.20 3.11
CA ALA A 70 11.83 13.34 2.29
C ALA A 70 12.36 13.22 0.85
N GLY A 71 11.43 13.31 -0.11
CA GLY A 71 11.73 13.18 -1.54
C GLY A 71 11.83 11.76 -2.08
N ASP A 72 11.72 10.72 -1.23
CA ASP A 72 11.63 9.34 -1.72
C ASP A 72 10.33 9.14 -2.49
N ARG A 73 10.45 8.45 -3.63
CA ARG A 73 9.32 8.12 -4.50
C ARG A 73 8.66 6.83 -4.06
N VAL A 74 7.43 6.93 -3.61
CA VAL A 74 6.61 5.81 -3.12
C VAL A 74 5.44 5.58 -4.06
N ILE A 75 5.16 4.34 -4.44
CA ILE A 75 3.95 3.98 -5.18
C ILE A 75 3.06 3.03 -4.38
N ASP A 76 1.79 3.39 -4.23
CA ASP A 76 0.74 2.51 -3.71
C ASP A 76 0.00 1.86 -4.89
N VAL A 77 0.22 0.56 -5.08
CA VAL A 77 -0.33 -0.21 -6.21
C VAL A 77 -1.64 -0.87 -5.82
N GLY A 78 -2.72 -0.41 -6.45
CA GLY A 78 -4.07 -0.83 -6.12
C GLY A 78 -4.60 -0.13 -4.86
N THR A 79 -4.42 1.18 -4.81
CA THR A 79 -4.74 2.02 -3.64
C THR A 79 -6.20 1.93 -3.16
N GLY A 80 -7.13 1.57 -4.05
CA GLY A 80 -8.55 1.44 -3.70
C GLY A 80 -9.13 2.73 -3.13
N GLY A 81 -9.58 2.69 -1.88
CA GLY A 81 -10.05 3.85 -1.12
C GLY A 81 -8.93 4.70 -0.50
N GLY A 82 -7.69 4.61 -1.03
CA GLY A 82 -6.54 5.36 -0.53
C GLY A 82 -5.70 4.61 0.50
N PHE A 83 -5.76 3.28 0.53
CA PHE A 83 -5.07 2.46 1.53
C PHE A 83 -4.03 1.51 0.92
N PRO A 84 -2.77 1.54 1.39
CA PRO A 84 -2.23 2.28 2.54
C PRO A 84 -1.80 3.72 2.22
N GLY A 85 -1.92 4.21 0.98
CA GLY A 85 -1.30 5.45 0.50
C GLY A 85 -1.63 6.69 1.32
N ILE A 86 -2.92 7.04 1.53
CA ILE A 86 -3.31 8.25 2.28
C ILE A 86 -2.80 8.21 3.73
N PRO A 87 -2.98 7.13 4.52
CA PRO A 87 -2.36 7.02 5.84
C PRO A 87 -0.85 7.22 5.86
N LEU A 88 -0.12 6.66 4.88
CA LEU A 88 1.33 6.86 4.77
C LEU A 88 1.67 8.32 4.49
N LEU A 89 0.93 8.99 3.59
CA LEU A 89 1.12 10.39 3.25
C LEU A 89 0.78 11.33 4.42
N ILE A 90 -0.23 10.99 5.23
CA ILE A 90 -0.53 11.75 6.45
C ILE A 90 0.64 11.68 7.44
N ALA A 91 1.21 10.48 7.63
CA ALA A 91 2.31 10.26 8.58
C ALA A 91 3.67 10.72 8.05
N ARG A 92 3.83 10.83 6.75
CA ARG A 92 5.08 11.22 6.04
C ARG A 92 4.75 12.16 4.89
N PRO A 93 4.34 13.41 5.17
CA PRO A 93 3.86 14.34 4.13
C PRO A 93 4.95 14.81 3.16
N GLU A 94 6.21 14.52 3.46
CA GLU A 94 7.39 14.89 2.66
C GLU A 94 7.77 13.88 1.56
N ILE A 95 7.09 12.73 1.47
CA ILE A 95 7.34 11.74 0.41
C ILE A 95 6.67 12.13 -0.90
N GLU A 96 7.21 11.66 -2.03
CA GLU A 96 6.59 11.78 -3.35
C GLU A 96 5.69 10.56 -3.61
N LEU A 97 4.44 10.62 -3.13
CA LEU A 97 3.51 9.51 -3.25
C LEU A 97 2.79 9.50 -4.61
N THR A 98 2.78 8.34 -5.25
CA THR A 98 1.91 8.01 -6.37
C THR A 98 0.89 6.96 -5.92
N MET A 99 -0.39 7.21 -6.16
CA MET A 99 -1.48 6.26 -5.89
C MET A 99 -2.09 5.78 -7.21
N LEU A 100 -1.98 4.48 -7.47
CA LEU A 100 -2.41 3.85 -8.72
C LEU A 100 -3.57 2.89 -8.48
N ASP A 101 -4.64 3.03 -9.25
CA ASP A 101 -5.76 2.08 -9.28
C ASP A 101 -6.40 2.05 -10.66
N SER A 102 -7.04 0.94 -11.01
CA SER A 102 -7.78 0.79 -12.27
C SER A 102 -9.23 1.29 -12.19
N THR A 103 -9.68 1.77 -11.03
CA THR A 103 -11.07 2.14 -10.76
C THR A 103 -11.22 3.65 -10.62
N GLN A 104 -11.61 4.33 -11.71
CA GLN A 104 -11.74 5.78 -11.75
C GLN A 104 -12.60 6.37 -10.61
N LYS A 105 -13.71 5.72 -10.26
CA LYS A 105 -14.59 6.20 -9.18
C LYS A 105 -13.91 6.23 -7.81
N LYS A 106 -13.03 5.25 -7.53
CA LYS A 106 -12.25 5.23 -6.29
C LYS A 106 -11.19 6.32 -6.29
N LEU A 107 -10.52 6.52 -7.42
CA LEU A 107 -9.52 7.58 -7.55
C LEU A 107 -10.11 8.99 -7.44
N ALA A 108 -11.34 9.22 -7.88
CA ALA A 108 -12.03 10.49 -7.65
C ALA A 108 -12.14 10.78 -6.14
N PHE A 109 -12.52 9.79 -5.33
CA PHE A 109 -12.53 9.92 -3.87
C PHE A 109 -11.14 10.16 -3.30
N VAL A 110 -10.13 9.44 -3.79
CA VAL A 110 -8.73 9.62 -3.35
C VAL A 110 -8.27 11.06 -3.63
N THR A 111 -8.55 11.59 -4.82
CA THR A 111 -8.23 12.98 -5.19
C THR A 111 -8.92 13.97 -4.26
N GLU A 112 -10.25 13.86 -4.10
CA GLU A 112 -11.03 14.71 -3.19
C GLU A 112 -10.47 14.68 -1.75
N SER A 113 -10.06 13.48 -1.28
CA SER A 113 -9.50 13.33 0.07
C SER A 113 -8.13 13.99 0.20
N VAL A 114 -7.21 13.77 -0.74
CA VAL A 114 -5.87 14.37 -0.73
C VAL A 114 -5.95 15.89 -0.72
N ASP A 115 -6.83 16.46 -1.56
CA ASP A 115 -7.06 17.91 -1.65
C ASP A 115 -7.63 18.48 -0.33
N ALA A 116 -8.64 17.80 0.25
CA ALA A 116 -9.25 18.21 1.51
C ALA A 116 -8.28 18.16 2.69
N LEU A 117 -7.34 17.20 2.68
CA LEU A 117 -6.30 17.07 3.70
C LEU A 117 -5.15 18.08 3.53
N GLY A 118 -5.16 18.88 2.48
CA GLY A 118 -4.07 19.81 2.15
C GLY A 118 -2.74 19.10 1.86
N LEU A 119 -2.81 17.89 1.29
CA LEU A 119 -1.67 17.07 0.92
C LEU A 119 -1.46 17.06 -0.60
N ARG A 120 -0.36 16.48 -1.05
CA ARG A 120 -0.06 16.34 -2.49
C ARG A 120 0.32 14.92 -2.81
N ALA A 121 -0.30 14.36 -3.85
CA ALA A 121 0.04 13.06 -4.39
C ALA A 121 -0.19 13.02 -5.89
N ASN A 122 0.51 12.11 -6.58
CA ASN A 122 0.23 11.81 -7.97
C ASN A 122 -0.82 10.70 -8.06
N ILE A 123 -1.97 10.99 -8.67
CA ILE A 123 -3.08 10.03 -8.79
C ILE A 123 -3.10 9.49 -10.22
N VAL A 124 -2.95 8.18 -10.38
CA VAL A 124 -2.81 7.53 -11.69
C VAL A 124 -3.92 6.50 -11.92
N HIS A 125 -4.76 6.76 -12.91
CA HIS A 125 -5.76 5.81 -13.39
C HIS A 125 -5.15 4.91 -14.46
N ALA A 126 -4.72 3.71 -14.10
CA ALA A 126 -4.18 2.73 -15.01
C ALA A 126 -4.24 1.31 -14.41
N ARG A 127 -4.11 0.30 -15.26
CA ARG A 127 -3.78 -1.05 -14.83
C ARG A 127 -2.31 -1.11 -14.44
N ALA A 128 -1.98 -1.83 -13.36
CA ALA A 128 -0.60 -1.94 -12.85
C ALA A 128 0.35 -2.55 -13.91
N GLU A 129 -0.11 -3.60 -14.62
CA GLU A 129 0.65 -4.25 -15.67
C GLU A 129 0.88 -3.37 -16.92
N GLU A 130 0.04 -2.38 -17.15
CA GLU A 130 0.21 -1.41 -18.23
C GLU A 130 1.19 -0.31 -17.82
N ALA A 131 0.95 0.31 -16.66
CA ALA A 131 1.80 1.37 -16.12
C ALA A 131 3.25 0.90 -15.84
N GLY A 132 3.42 -0.35 -15.34
CA GLY A 132 4.73 -0.95 -15.08
C GLY A 132 5.57 -1.27 -16.32
N ARG A 133 5.01 -1.11 -17.52
CA ARG A 133 5.73 -1.17 -18.81
C ARG A 133 6.11 0.21 -19.36
N GLY A 134 5.51 1.26 -18.82
CA GLY A 134 5.68 2.63 -19.27
C GLY A 134 6.81 3.38 -18.55
N THR A 135 6.67 4.70 -18.50
CA THR A 135 7.65 5.62 -17.91
C THR A 135 7.80 5.49 -16.40
N MET A 136 6.86 4.83 -15.74
CA MET A 136 6.90 4.59 -14.29
C MET A 136 7.76 3.37 -13.91
N ARG A 137 8.24 2.61 -14.91
CA ARG A 137 9.01 1.39 -14.68
C ARG A 137 10.34 1.69 -13.97
N GLU A 138 10.58 0.95 -12.86
CA GLU A 138 11.84 0.98 -12.09
C GLU A 138 12.29 2.40 -11.69
N THR A 139 11.30 3.24 -11.30
CA THR A 139 11.55 4.62 -10.91
C THR A 139 11.21 4.94 -9.46
N TYR A 140 10.65 3.99 -8.70
CA TYR A 140 10.25 4.20 -7.31
C TYR A 140 11.25 3.57 -6.34
N ASP A 141 11.49 4.27 -5.22
CA ASP A 141 12.29 3.77 -4.10
C ASP A 141 11.54 2.68 -3.36
N PHE A 142 10.23 2.89 -3.17
CA PHE A 142 9.35 1.96 -2.50
C PHE A 142 8.06 1.73 -3.30
N ALA A 143 7.64 0.47 -3.35
CA ALA A 143 6.27 0.13 -3.68
C ALA A 143 5.58 -0.43 -2.43
N VAL A 144 4.31 -0.10 -2.24
CA VAL A 144 3.46 -0.69 -1.21
C VAL A 144 2.20 -1.22 -1.86
N SER A 145 1.62 -2.27 -1.28
CA SER A 145 0.31 -2.75 -1.72
C SER A 145 -0.37 -3.56 -0.62
N ARG A 146 -1.70 -3.39 -0.49
CA ARG A 146 -2.53 -4.08 0.49
C ARG A 146 -3.74 -4.73 -0.19
N ALA A 147 -3.99 -6.02 0.10
CA ALA A 147 -5.22 -6.74 -0.24
C ALA A 147 -5.60 -6.77 -1.74
N VAL A 148 -4.63 -6.73 -2.67
CA VAL A 148 -4.89 -6.68 -4.12
C VAL A 148 -5.01 -8.07 -4.73
N ALA A 149 -4.05 -8.97 -4.46
CA ALA A 149 -3.95 -10.29 -5.09
C ALA A 149 -3.09 -11.27 -4.25
N ALA A 150 -3.03 -12.54 -4.64
CA ALA A 150 -2.06 -13.49 -4.11
C ALA A 150 -0.64 -13.00 -4.37
N MET A 151 0.32 -13.40 -3.51
CA MET A 151 1.66 -12.81 -3.46
C MET A 151 2.43 -12.93 -4.78
N ASN A 152 2.38 -14.07 -5.47
CA ASN A 152 3.05 -14.26 -6.76
C ASN A 152 2.51 -13.34 -7.87
N VAL A 153 1.20 -13.11 -7.90
CA VAL A 153 0.55 -12.15 -8.80
C VAL A 153 0.93 -10.71 -8.42
N LEU A 154 0.90 -10.42 -7.11
CA LEU A 154 1.20 -9.10 -6.58
C LEU A 154 2.63 -8.69 -6.88
N CYS A 155 3.59 -9.61 -6.79
CA CYS A 155 4.99 -9.36 -7.18
C CYS A 155 5.11 -8.92 -8.64
N GLU A 156 4.36 -9.53 -9.56
CA GLU A 156 4.41 -9.14 -10.98
C GLU A 156 3.76 -7.76 -11.23
N TYR A 157 2.81 -7.33 -10.38
CA TYR A 157 2.24 -5.99 -10.45
C TYR A 157 3.16 -4.92 -9.84
N CYS A 158 3.91 -5.23 -8.77
CA CYS A 158 4.61 -4.23 -7.97
C CYS A 158 6.10 -4.11 -8.28
N LEU A 159 6.84 -5.22 -8.44
CA LEU A 159 8.30 -5.20 -8.65
C LEU A 159 8.75 -4.46 -9.92
N PRO A 160 7.98 -4.42 -11.02
CA PRO A 160 8.35 -3.62 -12.19
C PRO A 160 8.40 -2.10 -11.94
N PHE A 161 7.79 -1.57 -10.88
CA PHE A 161 7.88 -0.15 -10.52
C PHE A 161 9.13 0.18 -9.71
N VAL A 162 9.64 -0.81 -8.94
CA VAL A 162 10.72 -0.61 -7.98
C VAL A 162 12.07 -0.56 -8.70
N ARG A 163 12.85 0.52 -8.46
CA ARG A 163 14.22 0.62 -8.98
C ARG A 163 15.14 -0.43 -8.35
N VAL A 164 16.24 -0.77 -9.01
CA VAL A 164 17.26 -1.61 -8.39
C VAL A 164 17.79 -0.92 -7.11
N GLY A 165 17.87 -1.67 -6.03
CA GLY A 165 18.17 -1.16 -4.70
C GLY A 165 16.96 -0.65 -3.91
N GLY A 166 15.78 -0.51 -4.52
CA GLY A 166 14.52 -0.18 -3.85
C GLY A 166 13.86 -1.39 -3.18
N THR A 167 12.70 -1.19 -2.56
CA THR A 167 11.99 -2.24 -1.80
C THR A 167 10.50 -2.25 -2.11
N PHE A 168 9.94 -3.43 -2.30
CA PHE A 168 8.50 -3.66 -2.32
C PHE A 168 8.04 -4.20 -0.96
N CYS A 169 7.14 -3.47 -0.29
CA CYS A 169 6.50 -3.90 0.94
C CYS A 169 5.08 -4.41 0.66
N ALA A 170 4.87 -5.71 0.77
CA ALA A 170 3.57 -6.35 0.64
C ALA A 170 2.91 -6.49 2.02
N MET A 171 1.67 -5.97 2.14
CA MET A 171 0.85 -6.06 3.35
C MET A 171 -0.18 -7.17 3.19
N LYS A 172 0.03 -8.29 3.88
CA LYS A 172 -0.78 -9.49 3.80
C LYS A 172 -1.50 -9.80 5.13
N GLY A 173 -2.54 -10.62 5.07
CA GLY A 173 -3.20 -11.17 6.25
C GLY A 173 -2.52 -12.45 6.75
N SER A 174 -3.25 -13.26 7.52
CA SER A 174 -2.76 -14.49 8.17
C SER A 174 -2.15 -15.53 7.22
N LYS A 175 -2.54 -15.55 5.94
CA LYS A 175 -1.95 -16.44 4.93
C LYS A 175 -0.67 -15.92 4.29
N GLY A 176 -0.17 -14.75 4.73
CA GLY A 176 0.99 -14.11 4.10
C GLY A 176 2.24 -14.96 4.06
N THR A 177 2.51 -15.75 5.10
CA THR A 177 3.67 -16.66 5.14
C THR A 177 3.55 -17.80 4.12
N GLU A 178 2.37 -18.40 3.99
CA GLU A 178 2.10 -19.45 2.99
C GLU A 178 2.20 -18.86 1.57
N GLU A 179 1.59 -17.71 1.35
CA GLU A 179 1.65 -17.03 0.05
C GLU A 179 3.07 -16.64 -0.35
N LEU A 180 3.93 -16.26 0.60
CA LEU A 180 5.34 -15.96 0.34
C LEU A 180 6.08 -17.19 -0.16
N GLY A 181 5.93 -18.35 0.49
CA GLY A 181 6.55 -19.60 0.04
C GLY A 181 6.19 -19.96 -1.41
N ASN A 182 4.93 -19.71 -1.79
CA ASN A 182 4.45 -19.94 -3.15
C ASN A 182 4.93 -18.88 -4.17
N ALA A 183 5.50 -17.76 -3.70
CA ALA A 183 5.93 -16.64 -4.54
C ALA A 183 7.45 -16.53 -4.75
N GLU A 184 8.26 -17.33 -4.08
CA GLU A 184 9.73 -17.21 -4.12
C GLU A 184 10.30 -17.23 -5.53
N LYS A 185 9.79 -18.13 -6.38
CA LYS A 185 10.21 -18.19 -7.77
C LYS A 185 9.77 -16.97 -8.59
N ALA A 186 8.55 -16.46 -8.34
CA ALA A 186 8.08 -15.23 -8.97
C ALA A 186 8.96 -14.03 -8.57
N ILE A 187 9.29 -13.92 -7.29
CA ILE A 187 10.17 -12.88 -6.75
C ILE A 187 11.53 -12.90 -7.47
N SER A 188 12.17 -14.06 -7.54
CA SER A 188 13.47 -14.24 -8.21
C SER A 188 13.40 -13.90 -9.71
N ILE A 189 12.39 -14.40 -10.43
CA ILE A 189 12.19 -14.11 -11.86
C ILE A 189 12.03 -12.62 -12.13
N LEU A 190 11.40 -11.87 -11.19
CA LEU A 190 11.15 -10.44 -11.33
C LEU A 190 12.31 -9.56 -10.83
N GLY A 191 13.41 -10.18 -10.42
CA GLY A 191 14.63 -9.48 -9.98
C GLY A 191 14.57 -9.04 -8.52
N GLY A 192 13.78 -9.72 -7.69
CA GLY A 192 13.66 -9.48 -6.26
C GLY A 192 14.29 -10.58 -5.41
N GLU A 193 14.47 -10.28 -4.13
CA GLU A 193 14.87 -11.20 -3.06
C GLU A 193 14.10 -10.84 -1.78
N THR A 194 13.61 -11.84 -1.05
CA THR A 194 12.96 -11.61 0.23
C THR A 194 13.98 -11.14 1.26
N GLU A 195 13.85 -9.88 1.71
CA GLU A 195 14.78 -9.24 2.65
C GLU A 195 14.33 -9.41 4.11
N LYS A 196 13.04 -9.18 4.37
CA LYS A 196 12.47 -9.22 5.73
C LYS A 196 11.03 -9.70 5.68
N LYS A 197 10.64 -10.47 6.69
CA LYS A 197 9.25 -10.81 6.97
C LYS A 197 8.96 -10.55 8.44
N GLU A 198 7.82 -9.93 8.72
CA GLU A 198 7.33 -9.71 10.08
C GLU A 198 5.85 -10.09 10.17
N THR A 199 5.49 -10.81 11.23
CA THR A 199 4.09 -11.10 11.56
C THR A 199 3.73 -10.37 12.83
N LEU A 200 2.58 -9.70 12.84
CA LEU A 200 2.08 -8.95 13.99
C LEU A 200 0.57 -9.15 14.15
N LEU A 201 0.06 -8.84 15.33
CA LEU A 201 -1.36 -8.80 15.62
C LEU A 201 -1.80 -7.34 15.76
N LEU A 202 -2.88 -7.00 15.09
CA LEU A 202 -3.61 -5.76 15.37
C LEU A 202 -4.37 -5.87 16.68
N PRO A 203 -4.77 -4.75 17.32
CA PRO A 203 -5.50 -4.77 18.60
C PRO A 203 -6.79 -5.58 18.60
N ASP A 204 -7.42 -5.76 17.45
CA ASP A 204 -8.62 -6.60 17.27
C ASP A 204 -8.33 -8.10 17.09
N GLY A 205 -7.05 -8.50 17.20
CA GLY A 205 -6.58 -9.87 16.99
C GLY A 205 -6.34 -10.23 15.52
N GLY A 206 -6.54 -9.29 14.59
CA GLY A 206 -6.28 -9.51 13.15
C GLY A 206 -4.79 -9.69 12.87
N GLU A 207 -4.40 -10.86 12.37
CA GLU A 207 -3.02 -11.15 12.00
C GLU A 207 -2.63 -10.43 10.72
N ARG A 208 -1.42 -9.86 10.70
CA ARG A 208 -0.78 -9.27 9.52
C ARG A 208 0.59 -9.87 9.29
N THR A 209 0.89 -10.13 8.04
CA THR A 209 2.22 -10.51 7.56
C THR A 209 2.73 -9.42 6.63
N LEU A 210 3.77 -8.74 7.05
CA LEU A 210 4.47 -7.73 6.27
C LEU A 210 5.69 -8.37 5.62
N ILE A 211 5.90 -8.14 4.33
CA ILE A 211 6.96 -8.79 3.57
C ILE A 211 7.70 -7.74 2.74
N ASN A 212 8.99 -7.56 3.01
CA ASN A 212 9.88 -6.75 2.17
C ASN A 212 10.58 -7.61 1.15
N ILE A 213 10.49 -7.18 -0.10
CA ILE A 213 11.23 -7.73 -1.21
C ILE A 213 12.18 -6.65 -1.73
N LYS A 214 13.47 -6.92 -1.60
CA LYS A 214 14.53 -6.07 -2.16
C LYS A 214 14.65 -6.29 -3.65
N LYS A 215 14.69 -5.21 -4.41
CA LYS A 215 14.96 -5.27 -5.85
C LYS A 215 16.45 -5.35 -6.08
N ILE A 216 16.94 -6.52 -6.48
CA ILE A 216 18.38 -6.80 -6.64
C ILE A 216 18.85 -6.74 -8.10
N SER A 217 17.93 -6.83 -9.06
CA SER A 217 18.24 -6.74 -10.48
C SER A 217 17.05 -6.23 -11.29
N HIS A 218 17.29 -5.79 -12.54
CA HIS A 218 16.23 -5.34 -13.42
C HIS A 218 15.22 -6.45 -13.73
N THR A 219 13.94 -6.11 -13.71
CA THR A 219 12.88 -6.99 -14.21
C THR A 219 12.99 -7.12 -15.72
N ALA A 220 13.04 -8.33 -16.26
CA ALA A 220 13.11 -8.55 -17.70
C ALA A 220 11.92 -7.88 -18.43
N THR A 221 12.16 -7.33 -19.62
CA THR A 221 11.21 -6.50 -20.38
C THR A 221 9.90 -7.21 -20.76
N LYS A 222 9.89 -8.56 -20.78
CA LYS A 222 8.68 -9.36 -20.96
C LYS A 222 7.70 -9.27 -19.79
N TYR A 223 8.12 -8.76 -18.63
CA TYR A 223 7.30 -8.55 -17.44
C TYR A 223 7.05 -7.05 -17.19
N PRO A 224 5.91 -6.66 -16.60
CA PRO A 224 4.77 -7.52 -16.28
C PRO A 224 4.09 -8.04 -17.55
N ARG A 225 3.51 -9.24 -17.48
CA ARG A 225 2.70 -9.83 -18.55
C ARG A 225 1.32 -9.15 -18.61
N PRO A 226 0.54 -9.30 -19.70
CA PRO A 226 -0.87 -8.88 -19.71
C PRO A 226 -1.69 -9.55 -18.60
N SER A 227 -2.65 -8.82 -18.03
CA SER A 227 -3.49 -9.26 -16.89
C SER A 227 -4.09 -10.66 -17.08
N ALA A 228 -4.61 -10.96 -18.27
CA ALA A 228 -5.19 -12.27 -18.57
C ALA A 228 -4.18 -13.42 -18.45
N GLN A 229 -2.89 -13.18 -18.76
CA GLN A 229 -1.83 -14.18 -18.59
C GLN A 229 -1.43 -14.33 -17.12
N ILE A 230 -1.31 -13.21 -16.41
CA ILE A 230 -0.99 -13.20 -14.98
C ILE A 230 -2.03 -14.00 -14.21
N SER A 231 -3.32 -13.74 -14.45
CA SER A 231 -4.42 -14.38 -13.73
C SER A 231 -4.58 -15.88 -14.08
N LYS A 232 -4.38 -16.26 -15.35
CA LYS A 232 -4.53 -17.65 -15.78
C LYS A 232 -3.34 -18.54 -15.40
N LYS A 233 -2.15 -17.98 -15.38
CA LYS A 233 -0.90 -18.71 -15.11
C LYS A 233 0.05 -17.81 -14.31
N PRO A 234 -0.22 -17.60 -13.00
CA PRO A 234 0.71 -16.88 -12.13
C PRO A 234 2.12 -17.48 -12.20
N LEU A 235 3.12 -16.64 -11.96
CA LEU A 235 4.49 -17.13 -11.80
C LEU A 235 4.57 -18.01 -10.55
N ALA A 236 5.11 -19.21 -10.70
CA ALA A 236 5.24 -20.23 -9.65
C ALA A 236 6.54 -21.02 -9.82
#